data_a54520d93bb6d17fabc307bac1d70293
#
_entry.id   a54520d93bb6d17fabc307bac1d70293
#
_cell.length_a   1.000
_cell.length_b   1.000
_cell.length_c   1.000
_cell.angle_alpha   90.00
_cell.angle_beta   90.00
_cell.angle_gamma   90.00
#
_symmetry.space_group_name_H-M   'P 1'
#
loop_
_entity.id
_entity.type
_entity.pdbx_description
1 polymer ?
#
loop_
_entity_poly.entity_id
_entity_poly.type
_entity_poly.pdbx_seq_one_letter_code
_entity_poly.pdbx_strand_id
1 'polypeptide(L)'
;MEPVKSIDAEDDQFAYRYDTQLLIDRRDEDLDEDDIADYITTHIEGNSLIAAGDEDLVKIHFHTNEPWKLLEYCASVGEIYDIVVEDMIRQSNGLHG
;
A
#
# COMPACT_ATOMS: atom_id res chain seq x y z
N MET A 1 -19.75 -16.05 -18.16
CA MET A 1 -19.14 -15.85 -18.08
C MET A 1 -18.63 -15.40 -17.07
N GLU A 2 -18.70 -15.43 -16.16
CA GLU A 2 -18.04 -15.11 -15.34
C GLU A 2 -16.70 -14.81 -15.56
N PRO A 3 -16.16 -15.23 -16.62
CA PRO A 3 -14.83 -14.78 -16.93
C PRO A 3 -14.64 -13.30 -16.86
N VAL A 4 -15.64 -12.58 -17.21
CA VAL A 4 -15.53 -11.12 -17.17
C VAL A 4 -15.16 -10.66 -15.77
N LYS A 5 -15.80 -11.27 -14.79
CA LYS A 5 -15.51 -10.87 -13.45
C LYS A 5 -14.11 -11.27 -13.02
N SER A 6 -13.66 -12.42 -13.42
CA SER A 6 -12.30 -12.85 -13.14
C SER A 6 -11.31 -11.94 -13.82
N ILE A 7 -11.59 -11.55 -15.04
CA ILE A 7 -10.72 -10.66 -15.79
C ILE A 7 -10.65 -9.31 -15.10
N ASP A 8 -11.78 -8.82 -14.62
CA ASP A 8 -11.80 -7.54 -13.92
C ASP A 8 -10.92 -7.59 -12.68
N ALA A 9 -10.96 -8.69 -11.95
CA ALA A 9 -10.14 -8.84 -10.76
C ALA A 9 -8.67 -8.85 -11.14
N GLU A 10 -8.31 -9.52 -12.24
CA GLU A 10 -6.94 -9.51 -12.70
C GLU A 10 -6.52 -8.14 -13.18
N ASP A 11 -7.40 -7.44 -13.87
CA ASP A 11 -7.11 -6.09 -14.32
C ASP A 11 -6.88 -5.18 -13.14
N ASP A 12 -7.71 -5.29 -12.10
CA ASP A 12 -7.52 -4.51 -10.90
C ASP A 12 -6.19 -4.81 -10.26
N GLN A 13 -5.78 -6.08 -10.27
CA GLN A 13 -4.51 -6.47 -9.69
C GLN A 13 -3.34 -5.81 -10.41
N PHE A 14 -3.44 -5.69 -11.74
CA PHE A 14 -2.34 -5.13 -12.53
C PHE A 14 -2.56 -3.67 -12.92
N ALA A 15 -3.69 -3.10 -12.55
CA ALA A 15 -3.93 -1.67 -12.77
C ALA A 15 -2.93 -0.83 -11.99
N TYR A 16 -2.47 -1.35 -10.84
CA TYR A 16 -1.47 -0.69 -10.02
C TYR A 16 -0.30 -1.64 -9.87
N ARG A 17 0.86 -1.18 -10.28
CA ARG A 17 2.01 -2.02 -10.52
C ARG A 17 2.74 -2.46 -9.28
N TYR A 18 2.77 -1.61 -8.26
CA TYR A 18 3.64 -1.84 -7.12
C TYR A 18 2.87 -2.21 -5.87
N ASP A 19 3.27 -3.33 -5.28
CA ASP A 19 2.81 -3.75 -3.96
C ASP A 19 3.73 -3.08 -2.95
N THR A 20 3.19 -2.14 -2.19
CA THR A 20 3.98 -1.32 -1.27
C THR A 20 3.56 -1.63 0.14
N GLN A 21 4.53 -1.96 1.00
CA GLN A 21 4.26 -2.29 2.39
C GLN A 21 5.27 -1.59 3.28
N LEU A 22 4.81 -1.18 4.45
CA LEU A 22 5.70 -0.57 5.44
C LEU A 22 5.04 -0.62 6.79
N LEU A 23 5.85 -0.35 7.81
CA LEU A 23 5.38 -0.15 9.18
C LEU A 23 5.70 1.27 9.58
N ILE A 24 4.82 1.88 10.39
CA ILE A 24 5.04 3.21 10.97
C ILE A 24 5.15 3.02 12.48
N ASP A 25 6.23 3.49 13.07
CA ASP A 25 6.43 3.42 14.52
C ASP A 25 5.41 4.31 15.21
N ARG A 26 4.74 3.76 16.21
CA ARG A 26 3.63 4.45 16.85
C ARG A 26 3.87 4.73 18.33
N ARG A 27 5.02 4.31 18.84
CA ARG A 27 5.25 4.31 20.29
C ARG A 27 4.88 5.62 20.99
N ASP A 28 5.30 6.73 20.41
CA ASP A 28 5.12 8.03 21.04
C ASP A 28 4.19 8.93 20.26
N GLU A 29 3.50 8.39 19.26
CA GLU A 29 2.71 9.19 18.34
C GLU A 29 1.23 8.90 18.52
N ASP A 30 0.43 9.93 18.34
CA ASP A 30 -1.01 9.80 18.36
C ASP A 30 -1.50 9.54 16.95
N LEU A 31 -1.09 8.41 16.39
CA LEU A 31 -1.45 8.04 15.03
C LEU A 31 -2.79 7.34 14.99
N ASP A 32 -3.60 7.72 14.03
CA ASP A 32 -4.90 7.11 13.81
C ASP A 32 -4.88 6.45 12.44
N GLU A 33 -4.99 5.13 12.41
CA GLU A 33 -4.95 4.40 11.15
C GLU A 33 -6.09 4.80 10.23
N ASP A 34 -7.23 5.21 10.76
CA ASP A 34 -8.34 5.66 9.92
C ASP A 34 -8.02 6.98 9.22
N ASP A 35 -7.37 7.90 9.91
CA ASP A 35 -6.95 9.16 9.31
C ASP A 35 -5.91 8.93 8.22
N ILE A 36 -5.00 8.01 8.48
CA ILE A 36 -3.97 7.65 7.50
C ILE A 36 -4.62 7.05 6.26
N ALA A 37 -5.56 6.13 6.47
CA ALA A 37 -6.26 5.50 5.35
C ALA A 37 -7.04 6.53 4.53
N ASP A 38 -7.70 7.47 5.20
CA ASP A 38 -8.45 8.52 4.51
C ASP A 38 -7.53 9.38 3.65
N TYR A 39 -6.38 9.75 4.18
CA TYR A 39 -5.43 10.54 3.40
C TYR A 39 -4.98 9.78 2.16
N ILE A 40 -4.60 8.51 2.34
CA ILE A 40 -4.06 7.71 1.25
C ILE A 40 -5.10 7.58 0.15
N THR A 41 -6.34 7.21 0.50
CA THR A 41 -7.37 7.00 -0.52
C THR A 41 -7.81 8.29 -1.19
N THR A 42 -7.64 9.42 -0.53
CA THR A 42 -8.03 10.71 -1.08
C THR A 42 -6.95 11.29 -1.99
N HIS A 43 -5.68 11.05 -1.69
CA HIS A 43 -4.58 11.76 -2.34
C HIS A 43 -3.70 10.89 -3.23
N ILE A 44 -3.76 9.57 -3.08
CA ILE A 44 -2.89 8.66 -3.84
C ILE A 44 -3.75 7.64 -4.54
N GLU A 45 -3.60 7.55 -5.84
CA GLU A 45 -4.38 6.59 -6.61
C GLU A 45 -3.83 5.17 -6.39
N GLY A 46 -4.74 4.23 -6.08
CA GLY A 46 -4.35 2.86 -5.84
C GLY A 46 -5.52 2.03 -5.38
N ASN A 47 -5.23 0.78 -4.99
CA ASN A 47 -6.25 -0.10 -4.43
C ASN A 47 -5.63 -1.05 -3.41
N SER A 48 -6.47 -1.91 -2.86
CA SER A 48 -6.07 -2.96 -1.90
C SER A 48 -5.40 -2.38 -0.65
N LEU A 49 -5.87 -1.21 -0.21
CA LEU A 49 -5.32 -0.58 0.98
C LEU A 49 -5.68 -1.37 2.23
N ILE A 50 -4.66 -1.62 3.05
CA ILE A 50 -4.84 -2.13 4.41
C ILE A 50 -4.09 -1.17 5.32
N ALA A 51 -4.79 -0.63 6.31
CA ALA A 51 -4.19 0.20 7.33
C ALA A 51 -4.64 -0.38 8.67
N ALA A 52 -3.75 -1.07 9.34
CA ALA A 52 -4.05 -1.78 10.59
C ALA A 52 -2.96 -1.51 11.59
N GLY A 53 -3.33 -1.43 12.86
CA GLY A 53 -2.32 -1.10 13.84
C GLY A 53 -2.63 -1.67 15.21
N ASP A 54 -1.60 -1.65 16.06
CA ASP A 54 -1.72 -1.95 17.46
C ASP A 54 -1.04 -0.81 18.24
N GLU A 55 -0.69 -1.05 19.50
CA GLU A 55 -0.11 0.02 20.32
C GLU A 55 1.27 0.44 19.84
N ASP A 56 1.97 -0.43 19.14
CA ASP A 56 3.38 -0.22 18.81
C ASP A 56 3.62 0.26 17.39
N LEU A 57 2.72 -0.09 16.46
CA LEU A 57 2.95 0.25 15.07
C LEU A 57 1.64 0.32 14.28
N VAL A 58 1.75 0.93 13.10
CA VAL A 58 0.69 0.88 12.08
C VAL A 58 1.27 0.22 10.85
N LYS A 59 0.58 -0.79 10.33
CA LYS A 59 0.99 -1.49 9.13
C LYS A 59 0.20 -0.96 7.94
N ILE A 60 0.91 -0.61 6.88
CA ILE A 60 0.30 -0.11 5.65
C ILE A 60 0.65 -1.05 4.51
N HIS A 61 -0.36 -1.39 3.72
CA HIS A 61 -0.24 -2.19 2.52
C HIS A 61 -1.10 -1.52 1.45
N PHE A 62 -0.50 -1.23 0.29
CA PHE A 62 -1.22 -0.49 -0.75
C PHE A 62 -0.63 -0.81 -2.12
N HIS A 63 -1.51 -0.99 -3.11
CA HIS A 63 -1.09 -1.20 -4.50
C HIS A 63 -1.24 0.12 -5.24
N THR A 64 -0.15 0.63 -5.80
CA THR A 64 -0.14 1.94 -6.44
C THR A 64 0.91 1.98 -7.53
N ASN A 65 0.74 2.91 -8.47
CA ASN A 65 1.77 3.17 -9.48
C ASN A 65 2.77 4.24 -9.01
N GLU A 66 2.53 4.83 -7.85
CA GLU A 66 3.37 5.90 -7.33
C GLU A 66 3.77 5.60 -5.89
N PRO A 67 4.53 4.52 -5.66
CA PRO A 67 4.88 4.13 -4.28
C PRO A 67 5.67 5.21 -3.55
N TRP A 68 6.41 6.04 -4.28
CA TRP A 68 7.15 7.13 -3.64
C TRP A 68 6.23 8.11 -2.94
N LYS A 69 5.01 8.32 -3.44
CA LYS A 69 4.05 9.20 -2.77
C LYS A 69 3.57 8.61 -1.45
N LEU A 70 3.35 7.30 -1.43
CA LEU A 70 2.96 6.64 -0.19
C LEU A 70 4.07 6.72 0.84
N LEU A 71 5.30 6.43 0.41
CA LEU A 71 6.45 6.48 1.33
C LEU A 71 6.65 7.88 1.88
N GLU A 72 6.56 8.88 1.02
CA GLU A 72 6.74 10.27 1.45
C GLU A 72 5.69 10.67 2.49
N TYR A 73 4.44 10.35 2.22
CA TYR A 73 3.38 10.67 3.17
C TYR A 73 3.59 9.97 4.50
N CYS A 74 3.83 8.65 4.45
CA CYS A 74 3.98 7.89 5.68
C CYS A 74 5.19 8.35 6.49
N ALA A 75 6.28 8.71 5.81
CA ALA A 75 7.46 9.22 6.49
C ALA A 75 7.17 10.57 7.16
N SER A 76 6.25 11.34 6.61
CA SER A 76 5.86 12.62 7.23
C SER A 76 4.99 12.41 8.47
N VAL A 77 4.34 11.27 8.56
CA VAL A 77 3.46 10.94 9.69
C VAL A 77 4.27 10.42 10.87
N GLY A 78 5.29 9.61 10.61
CA GLY A 78 6.11 9.03 11.66
C GLY A 78 7.29 8.31 11.07
N GLU A 79 8.00 7.56 11.91
CA GLU A 79 9.17 6.82 11.46
C GLU A 79 8.71 5.54 10.75
N ILE A 80 9.12 5.38 9.49
CA ILE A 80 8.75 4.20 8.72
C ILE A 80 9.92 3.21 8.67
N TYR A 81 9.57 1.92 8.63
CA TYR A 81 10.58 0.86 8.57
C TYR A 81 9.96 -0.40 7.96
N ASP A 82 10.79 -1.43 7.73
CA ASP A 82 10.37 -2.67 7.05
C ASP A 82 9.68 -2.35 5.74
N ILE A 83 10.31 -1.50 4.95
CA ILE A 83 9.74 -0.98 3.71
C ILE A 83 9.99 -1.98 2.60
N VAL A 84 8.91 -2.38 1.92
CA VAL A 84 8.98 -3.31 0.79
C VAL A 84 8.18 -2.73 -0.35
N VAL A 85 8.81 -2.66 -1.54
CA VAL A 85 8.14 -2.27 -2.76
C VAL A 85 8.45 -3.34 -3.79
N GLU A 86 7.43 -4.02 -4.28
CA GLU A 86 7.60 -5.11 -5.24
C GLU A 86 6.82 -4.81 -6.50
N ASP A 87 7.42 -5.15 -7.63
CA ASP A 87 6.82 -4.93 -8.95
C ASP A 87 6.02 -6.18 -9.33
N MET A 88 4.71 -6.10 -9.20
CA MET A 88 3.85 -7.25 -9.44
C MET A 88 3.81 -7.66 -10.90
N ILE A 89 4.03 -6.73 -11.81
CA ILE A 89 4.04 -7.05 -13.24
C ILE A 89 5.28 -7.86 -13.57
N ARG A 90 6.44 -7.45 -13.06
CA ARG A 90 7.65 -8.24 -13.26
C ARG A 90 7.50 -9.63 -12.65
N GLN A 91 6.93 -9.72 -11.47
CA GLN A 91 6.71 -11.01 -10.80
C GLN A 91 5.78 -11.90 -11.61
N SER A 92 4.73 -11.33 -12.20
CA SER A 92 3.80 -12.12 -12.99
C SER A 92 4.46 -12.67 -14.25
N ASN A 93 5.56 -12.08 -14.68
CA ASN A 93 6.33 -12.53 -15.84
C ASN A 93 7.50 -13.43 -15.44
N GLY A 94 7.52 -13.88 -14.19
CA GLY A 94 8.58 -14.76 -13.72
C GLY A 94 9.88 -14.06 -13.40
N LEU A 95 9.86 -12.74 -13.34
CA LEU A 95 11.04 -11.95 -13.06
C LEU A 95 11.07 -11.55 -11.58
N HIS A 96 12.26 -11.19 -11.14
CA HIS A 96 12.42 -10.72 -9.77
C HIS A 96 11.77 -9.32 -9.65
N GLY A 97 10.93 -9.19 -8.65
CA GLY A 97 10.27 -7.91 -8.38
C GLY A 97 11.01 -7.09 -7.37
#